data_dfef0170b7b92ad84d989804c00a7a50
#
_entry.id   dfef0170b7b92ad84d989804c00a7a50
#
_cell.length_a   1.000
_cell.length_b   1.000
_cell.length_c   1.000
_cell.angle_alpha   90.00
_cell.angle_beta   90.00
_cell.angle_gamma   90.00
#
_symmetry.space_group_name_H-M   'P 1'
#
loop_
_entity.id
_entity.type
_entity.pdbx_description
1 polymer ?
#
loop_
_entity_poly.entity_id
_entity_poly.type
_entity_poly.pdbx_seq_one_letter_code
_entity_poly.pdbx_strand_id
1 'polypeptide(L)'
;KRRKWKEEEELDKNLGTIAKSGSLEFKKEENEKKKDIDIIGQFGVGFYSAFMVSDLVKVESRSIDSDKAYCWTSKGVDGYKIEECDKEDIGTKVTLHIKEDSEEEKYSQFLEEYNIQELIRKYSDYIRYPIQMEIERSHKKEGTENEYEQAKELKTINSMTPIWKKDKKNVKEEEYESFYIEKFHDYEKPLKVIHTEVEGQYKYNALLYIPAHLPYDYYTKEYEK
;
A
#
# COMPACT_ATOMS: atom_id res chain seq x y z
N LYS A 1 15.13 12.17 2.75
CA LYS A 1 16.22 11.70 1.82
C LYS A 1 15.62 10.63 0.94
N ARG A 2 15.56 10.89 -0.39
CA ARG A 2 15.11 9.92 -1.38
C ARG A 2 16.14 8.80 -1.45
N ARG A 3 15.69 7.54 -1.53
CA ARG A 3 16.54 6.38 -1.80
C ARG A 3 17.26 6.59 -3.11
N LYS A 4 18.55 6.25 -3.19
CA LYS A 4 19.26 6.09 -4.46
C LYS A 4 18.55 4.98 -5.24
N TRP A 5 18.10 5.29 -6.43
CA TRP A 5 17.44 4.34 -7.31
C TRP A 5 18.49 3.70 -8.22
N LYS A 6 18.24 2.49 -8.61
CA LYS A 6 19.16 1.44 -9.01
C LYS A 6 19.81 1.70 -10.36
N GLU A 7 21.11 1.61 -10.42
CA GLU A 7 21.90 1.41 -11.62
C GLU A 7 21.79 -0.05 -12.10
N GLU A 8 22.33 -0.38 -13.27
CA GLU A 8 22.26 -1.72 -13.87
C GLU A 8 22.66 -2.83 -12.89
N GLU A 9 23.82 -2.69 -12.24
CA GLU A 9 24.32 -3.65 -11.24
C GLU A 9 23.41 -3.82 -10.03
N GLU A 10 22.72 -2.76 -9.61
CA GLU A 10 21.77 -2.84 -8.52
C GLU A 10 20.45 -3.51 -8.91
N LEU A 11 20.00 -3.34 -10.16
CA LEU A 11 18.84 -4.06 -10.69
C LEU A 11 19.15 -5.56 -10.75
N ASP A 12 20.32 -5.92 -11.29
CA ASP A 12 20.80 -7.30 -11.34
C ASP A 12 20.87 -7.90 -9.92
N LYS A 13 21.58 -7.22 -9.02
CA LYS A 13 21.79 -7.66 -7.64
C LYS A 13 20.51 -7.83 -6.84
N ASN A 14 19.52 -6.94 -7.00
CA ASN A 14 18.33 -6.88 -6.16
C ASN A 14 17.07 -7.49 -6.79
N LEU A 15 16.99 -7.57 -8.11
CA LEU A 15 15.88 -8.19 -8.82
C LEU A 15 16.27 -9.51 -9.48
N GLY A 16 17.57 -9.73 -9.75
CA GLY A 16 18.09 -10.98 -10.28
C GLY A 16 18.35 -12.06 -9.22
N THR A 17 18.31 -11.72 -7.93
CA THR A 17 18.56 -12.65 -6.83
C THR A 17 17.41 -12.68 -5.85
N ILE A 18 16.78 -13.85 -5.66
CA ILE A 18 15.69 -14.05 -4.69
C ILE A 18 16.23 -13.87 -3.27
N ALA A 19 15.39 -13.33 -2.38
CA ALA A 19 15.67 -13.09 -0.97
C ALA A 19 16.81 -12.09 -0.69
N LYS A 20 17.19 -11.24 -1.66
CA LYS A 20 18.13 -10.16 -1.46
C LYS A 20 17.39 -8.83 -1.34
N SER A 21 17.56 -8.14 -0.22
CA SER A 21 16.89 -6.88 0.05
C SER A 21 17.90 -5.76 0.29
N GLY A 22 17.96 -4.80 -0.64
CA GLY A 22 18.69 -3.54 -0.45
C GLY A 22 18.16 -2.70 0.71
N SER A 23 16.96 -3.02 1.21
CA SER A 23 16.38 -2.40 2.41
C SER A 23 17.13 -2.78 3.67
N LEU A 24 17.66 -3.98 3.75
CA LEU A 24 18.39 -4.50 4.90
C LEU A 24 19.80 -3.89 4.98
N GLU A 25 20.45 -3.70 3.82
CA GLU A 25 21.74 -2.99 3.72
C GLU A 25 21.57 -1.53 4.15
N PHE A 26 20.53 -0.87 3.63
CA PHE A 26 20.20 0.51 4.00
C PHE A 26 19.89 0.69 5.49
N LYS A 27 19.20 -0.30 6.11
CA LYS A 27 18.91 -0.28 7.56
C LYS A 27 20.18 -0.37 8.39
N LYS A 28 21.16 -1.18 7.97
CA LYS A 28 22.45 -1.28 8.65
C LYS A 28 23.22 0.04 8.61
N GLU A 29 23.28 0.69 7.44
CA GLU A 29 23.97 1.98 7.28
C GLU A 29 23.30 3.12 8.06
N GLU A 30 21.96 3.15 8.16
CA GLU A 30 21.22 4.20 8.87
C GLU A 30 21.10 3.93 10.39
N ASN A 31 21.14 2.68 10.85
CA ASN A 31 21.20 2.36 12.29
C ASN A 31 22.48 2.90 12.95
N GLU A 32 23.59 2.98 12.20
CA GLU A 32 24.80 3.68 12.65
C GLU A 32 24.56 5.18 12.90
N LYS A 33 23.52 5.76 12.26
CA LYS A 33 23.12 7.18 12.40
C LYS A 33 21.97 7.42 13.39
N LYS A 34 21.57 6.42 14.19
CA LYS A 34 20.51 6.51 15.22
C LYS A 34 19.16 7.07 14.73
N LYS A 35 18.74 6.76 13.52
CA LYS A 35 17.41 7.08 13.02
C LYS A 35 16.52 5.84 13.01
N ASP A 36 15.38 5.93 13.69
CA ASP A 36 14.33 4.93 13.67
C ASP A 36 13.60 5.00 12.33
N ILE A 37 14.12 4.28 11.32
CA ILE A 37 13.56 4.24 9.98
C ILE A 37 12.74 2.97 9.83
N ASP A 38 11.44 3.16 9.66
CA ASP A 38 10.50 2.09 9.36
C ASP A 38 10.70 1.65 7.90
N ILE A 39 11.33 0.51 7.70
CA ILE A 39 11.68 -0.01 6.38
C ILE A 39 10.71 -1.12 5.99
N ILE A 40 10.01 -0.90 4.87
CA ILE A 40 9.16 -1.89 4.22
C ILE A 40 10.04 -2.77 3.32
N GLY A 41 9.74 -4.08 3.25
CA GLY A 41 10.44 -5.01 2.36
C GLY A 41 11.76 -5.53 2.91
N GLN A 42 11.74 -6.12 4.09
CA GLN A 42 12.95 -6.63 4.78
C GLN A 42 13.47 -7.95 4.19
N PHE A 43 12.62 -8.78 3.62
CA PHE A 43 12.96 -10.15 3.21
C PHE A 43 13.37 -10.30 1.74
N GLY A 44 13.16 -9.27 0.90
CA GLY A 44 13.52 -9.32 -0.53
C GLY A 44 12.69 -10.29 -1.38
N VAL A 45 11.55 -10.75 -0.87
CA VAL A 45 10.66 -11.70 -1.59
C VAL A 45 9.36 -11.07 -2.09
N GLY A 46 8.95 -9.93 -1.52
CA GLY A 46 7.67 -9.29 -1.86
C GLY A 46 7.53 -8.90 -3.35
N PHE A 47 8.63 -8.55 -4.00
CA PHE A 47 8.63 -8.21 -5.43
C PHE A 47 8.18 -9.41 -6.29
N TYR A 48 8.59 -10.62 -5.95
CA TYR A 48 8.29 -11.81 -6.73
C TYR A 48 6.82 -12.23 -6.68
N SER A 49 6.06 -11.72 -5.71
CA SER A 49 4.61 -11.93 -5.67
C SER A 49 3.89 -11.33 -6.89
N ALA A 50 4.52 -10.39 -7.59
CA ALA A 50 4.02 -9.85 -8.86
C ALA A 50 3.77 -10.96 -9.90
N PHE A 51 4.60 -12.01 -9.94
CA PHE A 51 4.44 -13.14 -10.87
C PHE A 51 3.27 -14.07 -10.53
N MET A 52 2.67 -13.91 -9.35
CA MET A 52 1.44 -14.65 -9.03
C MET A 52 0.27 -14.16 -9.87
N VAL A 53 0.23 -12.86 -10.18
CA VAL A 53 -0.87 -12.21 -10.90
C VAL A 53 -0.51 -11.74 -12.31
N SER A 54 0.78 -11.80 -12.71
CA SER A 54 1.25 -11.33 -14.02
C SER A 54 2.10 -12.38 -14.72
N ASP A 55 2.09 -12.36 -16.04
CA ASP A 55 2.92 -13.19 -16.92
C ASP A 55 4.17 -12.45 -17.40
N LEU A 56 4.20 -11.11 -17.27
CA LEU A 56 5.33 -10.27 -17.58
C LEU A 56 5.44 -9.13 -16.57
N VAL A 57 6.64 -8.94 -16.04
CA VAL A 57 6.97 -7.82 -15.14
C VAL A 57 8.06 -6.98 -15.78
N LYS A 58 7.82 -5.67 -15.92
CA LYS A 58 8.77 -4.68 -16.39
C LYS A 58 9.07 -3.68 -15.28
N VAL A 59 10.35 -3.42 -15.02
CA VAL A 59 10.80 -2.43 -14.02
C VAL A 59 11.72 -1.43 -14.73
N GLU A 60 11.27 -0.18 -14.81
CA GLU A 60 12.01 0.94 -15.36
C GLU A 60 12.51 1.82 -14.20
N SER A 61 13.81 2.03 -14.12
CA SER A 61 14.41 2.77 -12.99
C SER A 61 15.47 3.76 -13.47
N ARG A 62 15.39 4.99 -12.93
CA ARG A 62 16.41 6.02 -13.08
C ARG A 62 16.86 6.52 -11.72
N SER A 63 18.16 6.44 -11.46
CA SER A 63 18.80 6.97 -10.25
C SER A 63 18.83 8.51 -10.26
N ILE A 64 18.83 9.13 -9.09
CA ILE A 64 19.04 10.58 -8.94
C ILE A 64 20.48 10.99 -9.33
N ASP A 65 21.41 10.06 -9.22
CA ASP A 65 22.84 10.29 -9.45
C ASP A 65 23.27 9.84 -10.88
N SER A 66 22.31 9.44 -11.73
CA SER A 66 22.58 8.92 -13.08
C SER A 66 21.71 9.58 -14.14
N ASP A 67 22.32 9.89 -15.29
CA ASP A 67 21.59 10.36 -16.47
C ASP A 67 20.97 9.21 -17.26
N LYS A 68 21.35 7.97 -16.95
CA LYS A 68 20.86 6.76 -17.61
C LYS A 68 19.73 6.12 -16.82
N ALA A 69 18.79 5.53 -17.55
CA ALA A 69 17.73 4.71 -17.01
C ALA A 69 17.85 3.27 -17.55
N TYR A 70 17.47 2.31 -16.73
CA TYR A 70 17.53 0.89 -17.05
C TYR A 70 16.17 0.23 -16.90
N CYS A 71 15.91 -0.72 -17.78
CA CYS A 71 14.70 -1.51 -17.83
C CYS A 71 15.04 -2.98 -17.56
N TRP A 72 14.52 -3.52 -16.48
CA TRP A 72 14.55 -4.94 -16.18
C TRP A 72 13.22 -5.57 -16.60
N THR A 73 13.26 -6.70 -17.31
CA THR A 73 12.07 -7.39 -17.82
C THR A 73 12.19 -8.88 -17.57
N SER A 74 11.13 -9.53 -17.04
CA SER A 74 11.10 -10.97 -16.82
C SER A 74 9.69 -11.54 -16.97
N LYS A 75 9.62 -12.81 -17.40
CA LYS A 75 8.43 -13.65 -17.39
C LYS A 75 8.40 -14.63 -16.19
N GLY A 76 9.39 -14.51 -15.30
CA GLY A 76 9.48 -15.29 -14.08
C GLY A 76 10.36 -16.55 -14.20
N VAL A 77 10.10 -17.42 -15.17
CA VAL A 77 10.75 -18.74 -15.27
C VAL A 77 12.06 -18.70 -16.07
N ASP A 78 12.09 -17.93 -17.16
CA ASP A 78 13.17 -17.96 -18.14
C ASP A 78 14.30 -16.95 -17.89
N GLY A 79 14.37 -16.44 -16.65
CA GLY A 79 15.34 -15.41 -16.31
C GLY A 79 14.84 -13.99 -16.56
N TYR A 80 15.74 -13.06 -16.78
CA TYR A 80 15.43 -11.64 -16.98
C TYR A 80 16.39 -11.01 -17.99
N LYS A 81 16.00 -9.85 -18.51
CA LYS A 81 16.80 -9.01 -19.39
C LYS A 81 16.94 -7.61 -18.80
N ILE A 82 18.12 -7.03 -18.86
CA ILE A 82 18.38 -5.64 -18.50
C ILE A 82 18.86 -4.89 -19.73
N GLU A 83 18.25 -3.74 -20.00
CA GLU A 83 18.57 -2.87 -21.13
C GLU A 83 18.54 -1.41 -20.67
N GLU A 84 19.32 -0.55 -21.34
CA GLU A 84 19.17 0.89 -21.21
C GLU A 84 17.84 1.33 -21.83
N CYS A 85 17.13 2.25 -21.19
CA CYS A 85 15.83 2.74 -21.65
C CYS A 85 15.66 4.24 -21.43
N ASP A 86 14.69 4.82 -22.12
CA ASP A 86 14.33 6.23 -21.99
C ASP A 86 13.31 6.41 -20.86
N LYS A 87 13.75 6.93 -19.73
CA LYS A 87 12.89 7.36 -18.62
C LYS A 87 13.38 8.70 -18.11
N GLU A 88 12.58 9.74 -18.31
CA GLU A 88 12.94 11.12 -17.95
C GLU A 88 12.86 11.37 -16.45
N ASP A 89 11.87 10.79 -15.78
CA ASP A 89 11.64 11.01 -14.36
C ASP A 89 12.52 10.13 -13.49
N ILE A 90 13.04 10.71 -12.38
CA ILE A 90 13.75 9.98 -11.35
C ILE A 90 12.77 9.08 -10.57
N GLY A 91 13.17 7.85 -10.33
CA GLY A 91 12.38 6.88 -9.58
C GLY A 91 12.21 5.56 -10.32
N THR A 92 11.33 4.71 -9.81
CA THR A 92 11.06 3.39 -10.39
C THR A 92 9.59 3.26 -10.77
N LYS A 93 9.36 2.75 -11.97
CA LYS A 93 8.04 2.35 -12.49
C LYS A 93 8.03 0.84 -12.63
N VAL A 94 7.05 0.20 -12.01
CA VAL A 94 6.81 -1.24 -12.14
C VAL A 94 5.54 -1.43 -12.95
N THR A 95 5.63 -2.13 -14.06
CA THR A 95 4.50 -2.45 -14.94
C THR A 95 4.27 -3.96 -14.90
N LEU A 96 3.05 -4.36 -14.59
CA LEU A 96 2.61 -5.74 -14.57
C LEU A 96 1.67 -5.99 -15.74
N HIS A 97 1.98 -6.96 -16.58
CA HIS A 97 1.03 -7.49 -17.54
C HIS A 97 0.21 -8.57 -16.84
N ILE A 98 -1.03 -8.23 -16.51
CA ILE A 98 -1.90 -9.09 -15.74
C ILE A 98 -2.29 -10.31 -16.57
N LYS A 99 -2.28 -11.50 -15.96
CA LYS A 99 -2.68 -12.75 -16.58
C LYS A 99 -4.13 -12.70 -17.07
N GLU A 100 -4.44 -13.49 -18.08
CA GLU A 100 -5.81 -13.71 -18.50
C GLU A 100 -6.61 -14.44 -17.42
N ASP A 101 -7.91 -14.16 -17.35
CA ASP A 101 -8.83 -14.85 -16.44
C ASP A 101 -8.92 -16.33 -16.77
N SER A 102 -9.01 -17.16 -15.74
CA SER A 102 -9.23 -18.59 -15.85
C SER A 102 -10.57 -18.99 -15.22
N GLU A 103 -10.94 -20.26 -15.31
CA GLU A 103 -12.13 -20.78 -14.64
C GLU A 103 -12.03 -20.69 -13.10
N GLU A 104 -10.81 -20.76 -12.56
CA GLU A 104 -10.53 -20.79 -11.12
C GLU A 104 -10.22 -19.39 -10.56
N GLU A 105 -9.59 -18.51 -11.36
CA GLU A 105 -9.12 -17.20 -10.88
C GLU A 105 -9.41 -16.07 -11.87
N LYS A 106 -9.94 -14.96 -11.33
CA LYS A 106 -10.23 -13.73 -12.07
C LYS A 106 -9.14 -12.70 -11.82
N TYR A 107 -8.13 -12.69 -12.67
CA TYR A 107 -7.02 -11.73 -12.55
C TYR A 107 -7.40 -10.32 -12.99
N SER A 108 -8.40 -10.18 -13.87
CA SER A 108 -8.93 -8.87 -14.31
C SER A 108 -9.41 -7.99 -13.16
N GLN A 109 -9.79 -8.57 -12.01
CA GLN A 109 -10.17 -7.84 -10.80
C GLN A 109 -9.06 -6.87 -10.32
N PHE A 110 -7.79 -7.15 -10.59
CA PHE A 110 -6.66 -6.30 -10.23
C PHE A 110 -6.46 -5.10 -11.17
N LEU A 111 -7.29 -4.95 -12.19
CA LEU A 111 -7.36 -3.77 -13.07
C LEU A 111 -8.47 -2.82 -12.66
N GLU A 112 -9.35 -3.23 -11.75
CA GLU A 112 -10.47 -2.43 -11.30
C GLU A 112 -10.06 -1.48 -10.16
N GLU A 113 -10.39 -0.20 -10.35
CA GLU A 113 -10.05 0.87 -9.38
C GLU A 113 -10.54 0.55 -7.96
N TYR A 114 -11.80 0.14 -7.83
CA TYR A 114 -12.41 -0.18 -6.54
C TYR A 114 -11.65 -1.30 -5.81
N ASN A 115 -11.34 -2.39 -6.49
CA ASN A 115 -10.66 -3.53 -5.90
C ASN A 115 -9.24 -3.17 -5.42
N ILE A 116 -8.52 -2.35 -6.20
CA ILE A 116 -7.18 -1.88 -5.79
C ILE A 116 -7.28 -0.98 -4.55
N GLN A 117 -8.27 -0.09 -4.48
CA GLN A 117 -8.48 0.75 -3.30
C GLN A 117 -8.77 -0.10 -2.06
N GLU A 118 -9.63 -1.10 -2.15
CA GLU A 118 -9.95 -2.02 -1.05
C GLU A 118 -8.73 -2.82 -0.58
N LEU A 119 -7.91 -3.32 -1.51
CA LEU A 119 -6.66 -4.00 -1.19
C LEU A 119 -5.68 -3.08 -0.45
N ILE A 120 -5.53 -1.82 -0.90
CA ILE A 120 -4.68 -0.84 -0.24
C ILE A 120 -5.18 -0.58 1.18
N ARG A 121 -6.48 -0.33 1.38
CA ARG A 121 -7.08 -0.10 2.69
C ARG A 121 -6.92 -1.29 3.62
N LYS A 122 -7.09 -2.50 3.09
CA LYS A 122 -7.01 -3.74 3.89
C LYS A 122 -5.59 -4.06 4.36
N TYR A 123 -4.59 -3.91 3.49
CA TYR A 123 -3.24 -4.42 3.75
C TYR A 123 -2.17 -3.34 3.90
N SER A 124 -2.42 -2.12 3.44
CA SER A 124 -1.42 -1.06 3.32
C SER A 124 -1.87 0.29 3.87
N ASP A 125 -3.00 0.34 4.58
CA ASP A 125 -3.61 1.59 5.04
C ASP A 125 -2.66 2.42 5.92
N TYR A 126 -1.88 1.77 6.76
CA TYR A 126 -0.99 2.42 7.73
C TYR A 126 0.47 2.49 7.31
N ILE A 127 0.74 2.34 6.03
CA ILE A 127 2.06 2.65 5.47
C ILE A 127 2.28 4.16 5.60
N ARG A 128 3.38 4.59 6.22
CA ARG A 128 3.71 6.01 6.52
C ARG A 128 3.87 6.92 5.30
N TYR A 129 3.91 6.35 4.11
CA TYR A 129 4.04 7.07 2.86
C TYR A 129 2.70 7.11 2.13
N PRO A 130 2.36 8.23 1.46
CA PRO A 130 1.13 8.30 0.71
C PRO A 130 1.16 7.32 -0.46
N ILE A 131 0.14 6.48 -0.54
CA ILE A 131 -0.15 5.65 -1.70
C ILE A 131 -1.18 6.41 -2.51
N GLN A 132 -0.78 6.91 -3.67
CA GLN A 132 -1.60 7.74 -4.53
C GLN A 132 -2.06 6.96 -5.76
N MET A 133 -3.29 7.20 -6.16
CA MET A 133 -3.92 6.57 -7.32
C MET A 133 -4.64 7.64 -8.13
N GLU A 134 -4.50 7.59 -9.46
CA GLU A 134 -5.33 8.36 -10.36
C GLU A 134 -6.71 7.72 -10.42
N ILE A 135 -7.73 8.48 -10.07
CA ILE A 135 -9.14 8.07 -10.09
C ILE A 135 -9.91 8.91 -11.10
N GLU A 136 -10.83 8.29 -11.81
CA GLU A 136 -11.74 9.00 -12.71
C GLU A 136 -12.94 9.51 -11.95
N ARG A 137 -13.15 10.82 -11.99
CA ARG A 137 -14.31 11.46 -11.39
C ARG A 137 -15.08 12.24 -12.41
N SER A 138 -16.41 12.10 -12.34
CA SER A 138 -17.33 12.95 -13.10
C SER A 138 -17.55 14.25 -12.35
N HIS A 139 -17.07 15.34 -12.91
CA HIS A 139 -17.35 16.69 -12.42
C HIS A 139 -18.41 17.35 -13.29
N LYS A 140 -19.29 18.10 -12.64
CA LYS A 140 -20.26 18.90 -13.36
C LYS A 140 -19.52 20.00 -14.12
N LYS A 141 -19.75 20.10 -15.43
CA LYS A 141 -19.13 21.12 -16.28
C LYS A 141 -19.61 22.50 -15.90
N GLU A 142 -18.69 23.44 -15.66
CA GLU A 142 -19.05 24.81 -15.30
C GLU A 142 -19.94 25.45 -16.39
N GLY A 143 -21.04 26.03 -15.96
CA GLY A 143 -21.99 26.75 -16.86
C GLY A 143 -23.05 25.88 -17.51
N THR A 144 -23.14 24.58 -17.19
CA THR A 144 -24.19 23.68 -17.71
C THR A 144 -24.96 23.02 -16.56
N GLU A 145 -26.28 22.76 -16.77
CA GLU A 145 -27.10 22.14 -15.72
C GLU A 145 -26.96 20.62 -15.65
N ASN A 146 -26.65 19.93 -16.77
CA ASN A 146 -26.69 18.48 -16.89
C ASN A 146 -25.51 17.87 -17.63
N GLU A 147 -24.44 18.60 -17.93
CA GLU A 147 -23.26 18.05 -18.56
C GLU A 147 -22.20 17.73 -17.51
N TYR A 148 -21.62 16.54 -17.63
CA TYR A 148 -20.53 16.06 -16.77
C TYR A 148 -19.32 15.80 -17.64
N GLU A 149 -18.14 16.20 -17.17
CA GLU A 149 -16.86 15.84 -17.76
C GLU A 149 -16.11 14.88 -16.82
N GLN A 150 -15.40 13.93 -17.41
CA GLN A 150 -14.53 13.03 -16.65
C GLN A 150 -13.15 13.68 -16.51
N ALA A 151 -12.73 13.85 -15.29
CA ALA A 151 -11.40 14.33 -14.96
C ALA A 151 -10.65 13.28 -14.14
N LYS A 152 -9.34 13.13 -14.39
CA LYS A 152 -8.46 12.33 -13.58
C LYS A 152 -7.96 13.14 -12.41
N GLU A 153 -8.17 12.63 -11.22
CA GLU A 153 -7.73 13.23 -9.96
C GLU A 153 -6.74 12.27 -9.25
N LEU A 154 -5.61 12.81 -8.81
CA LEU A 154 -4.65 12.06 -8.02
C LEU A 154 -5.08 12.07 -6.54
N LYS A 155 -5.51 10.94 -6.03
CA LYS A 155 -6.00 10.80 -4.65
C LYS A 155 -5.08 9.92 -3.81
N THR A 156 -4.83 10.34 -2.56
CA THR A 156 -4.19 9.50 -1.55
C THR A 156 -5.22 8.52 -0.99
N ILE A 157 -4.94 7.23 -1.08
CA ILE A 157 -5.88 6.15 -0.74
C ILE A 157 -5.70 5.67 0.70
N ASN A 158 -4.47 5.64 1.20
CA ASN A 158 -4.16 5.15 2.54
C ASN A 158 -4.19 6.25 3.61
N SER A 159 -4.45 5.86 4.86
CA SER A 159 -4.55 6.76 6.01
C SER A 159 -3.19 7.14 6.62
N MET A 160 -2.13 6.40 6.31
CA MET A 160 -0.74 6.56 6.80
C MET A 160 -0.57 6.43 8.31
N THR A 161 -1.42 7.05 9.10
CA THR A 161 -1.35 7.01 10.57
C THR A 161 -2.61 6.39 11.13
N PRO A 162 -2.51 5.26 11.86
CA PRO A 162 -3.67 4.65 12.47
C PRO A 162 -4.27 5.56 13.54
N ILE A 163 -5.60 5.59 13.62
CA ILE A 163 -6.36 6.46 14.51
C ILE A 163 -5.96 6.27 15.99
N TRP A 164 -5.60 5.05 16.42
CA TRP A 164 -5.16 4.75 17.80
C TRP A 164 -3.74 5.24 18.11
N LYS A 165 -2.99 5.73 17.12
CA LYS A 165 -1.69 6.39 17.31
C LYS A 165 -1.77 7.91 17.22
N LYS A 166 -2.91 8.46 16.85
CA LYS A 166 -3.16 9.90 16.88
C LYS A 166 -3.33 10.35 18.34
N ASP A 167 -2.90 11.58 18.66
CA ASP A 167 -3.23 12.17 19.96
C ASP A 167 -4.76 12.27 20.10
N LYS A 168 -5.29 11.73 21.19
CA LYS A 168 -6.74 11.72 21.50
C LYS A 168 -7.39 13.10 21.39
N LYS A 169 -6.65 14.17 21.70
CA LYS A 169 -7.13 15.56 21.61
C LYS A 169 -7.37 16.03 20.18
N ASN A 170 -6.74 15.38 19.23
CA ASN A 170 -6.78 15.74 17.82
C ASN A 170 -7.75 14.87 16.99
N VAL A 171 -8.40 13.89 17.62
CA VAL A 171 -9.36 12.99 16.95
C VAL A 171 -10.77 13.41 17.33
N LYS A 172 -11.60 13.70 16.32
CA LYS A 172 -13.01 14.03 16.49
C LYS A 172 -13.84 12.77 16.71
N GLU A 173 -15.01 12.93 17.32
CA GLU A 173 -15.94 11.84 17.59
C GLU A 173 -16.39 11.15 16.30
N GLU A 174 -16.65 11.95 15.25
CA GLU A 174 -17.05 11.44 13.93
C GLU A 174 -15.97 10.57 13.28
N GLU A 175 -14.67 10.83 13.54
CA GLU A 175 -13.58 9.99 13.03
C GLU A 175 -13.59 8.60 13.70
N TYR A 176 -13.88 8.52 15.00
CA TYR A 176 -14.01 7.24 15.70
C TYR A 176 -15.22 6.45 15.21
N GLU A 177 -16.37 7.11 15.04
CA GLU A 177 -17.61 6.50 14.54
C GLU A 177 -17.42 5.96 13.11
N SER A 178 -16.87 6.79 12.23
CA SER A 178 -16.59 6.40 10.83
C SER A 178 -15.62 5.23 10.75
N PHE A 179 -14.55 5.26 11.54
CA PHE A 179 -13.60 4.16 11.61
C PHE A 179 -14.26 2.87 12.07
N TYR A 180 -15.13 2.92 13.08
CA TYR A 180 -15.85 1.77 13.58
C TYR A 180 -16.76 1.15 12.51
N ILE A 181 -17.61 1.97 11.90
CA ILE A 181 -18.54 1.54 10.84
C ILE A 181 -17.80 0.92 9.67
N GLU A 182 -16.72 1.57 9.20
CA GLU A 182 -15.93 1.09 8.07
C GLU A 182 -15.18 -0.20 8.39
N LYS A 183 -14.57 -0.29 9.60
CA LYS A 183 -13.70 -1.41 9.97
C LYS A 183 -14.46 -2.67 10.35
N PHE A 184 -15.60 -2.51 11.03
CA PHE A 184 -16.40 -3.63 11.53
C PHE A 184 -17.63 -3.89 10.66
N HIS A 185 -17.85 -3.10 9.59
CA HIS A 185 -18.99 -3.20 8.68
C HIS A 185 -20.33 -3.14 9.42
N ASP A 186 -20.35 -2.35 10.50
CA ASP A 186 -21.54 -2.12 11.28
C ASP A 186 -22.41 -1.01 10.64
N TYR A 187 -23.71 -1.05 10.90
CA TYR A 187 -24.69 -0.06 10.41
C TYR A 187 -25.03 1.00 11.46
N GLU A 188 -24.67 0.76 12.73
CA GLU A 188 -24.88 1.68 13.83
C GLU A 188 -23.54 2.13 14.43
N LYS A 189 -23.56 3.32 15.04
CA LYS A 189 -22.41 3.82 15.78
C LYS A 189 -22.23 3.08 17.11
N PRO A 190 -21.00 2.97 17.62
CA PRO A 190 -20.74 2.27 18.89
C PRO A 190 -21.36 3.02 20.07
N LEU A 191 -21.78 2.28 21.11
CA LEU A 191 -22.22 2.86 22.38
C LEU A 191 -21.12 3.64 23.08
N LYS A 192 -19.88 3.17 22.99
CA LYS A 192 -18.73 3.81 23.60
C LYS A 192 -17.43 3.51 22.86
N VAL A 193 -16.60 4.53 22.80
CA VAL A 193 -15.23 4.44 22.32
C VAL A 193 -14.26 4.65 23.48
N ILE A 194 -13.25 3.80 23.61
CA ILE A 194 -12.20 3.91 24.60
C ILE A 194 -10.87 3.99 23.85
N HIS A 195 -10.31 5.18 23.79
CA HIS A 195 -8.98 5.43 23.25
C HIS A 195 -8.02 5.64 24.41
N THR A 196 -7.02 4.76 24.53
CA THR A 196 -6.06 4.78 25.63
C THR A 196 -4.63 4.67 25.12
N GLU A 197 -3.75 5.41 25.76
CA GLU A 197 -2.31 5.33 25.63
C GLU A 197 -1.75 4.96 27.00
N VAL A 198 -1.00 3.89 27.07
CA VAL A 198 -0.37 3.42 28.29
C VAL A 198 1.14 3.55 28.17
N GLU A 199 1.73 4.30 29.08
CA GLU A 199 3.17 4.44 29.25
C GLU A 199 3.59 3.84 30.60
N GLY A 200 4.38 2.76 30.53
CA GLY A 200 4.87 2.06 31.74
C GLY A 200 5.99 1.11 31.32
N GLN A 201 6.07 -0.04 31.97
CA GLN A 201 6.99 -1.11 31.61
C GLN A 201 6.77 -1.57 30.15
N TYR A 202 5.52 -1.51 29.68
CA TYR A 202 5.11 -1.70 28.29
C TYR A 202 4.41 -0.43 27.80
N LYS A 203 4.78 0.02 26.60
CA LYS A 203 4.11 1.13 25.93
C LYS A 203 3.20 0.57 24.85
N TYR A 204 1.89 0.88 24.95
CA TYR A 204 0.93 0.50 23.90
C TYR A 204 -0.20 1.53 23.79
N ASN A 205 -0.75 1.61 22.57
CA ASN A 205 -1.94 2.37 22.27
C ASN A 205 -3.06 1.41 21.92
N ALA A 206 -4.26 1.62 22.49
CA ALA A 206 -5.41 0.78 22.22
C ALA A 206 -6.64 1.63 21.93
N LEU A 207 -7.44 1.14 20.97
CA LEU A 207 -8.75 1.67 20.64
C LEU A 207 -9.77 0.55 20.74
N LEU A 208 -10.69 0.66 21.69
CA LEU A 208 -11.70 -0.33 21.99
C LEU A 208 -13.07 0.26 21.72
N TYR A 209 -13.98 -0.56 21.21
CA TYR A 209 -15.36 -0.18 20.92
C TYR A 209 -16.33 -1.10 21.67
N ILE A 210 -17.40 -0.51 22.20
CA ILE A 210 -18.55 -1.24 22.68
C ILE A 210 -19.65 -1.08 21.64
N PRO A 211 -20.05 -2.15 20.93
CA PRO A 211 -21.07 -2.09 19.89
C PRO A 211 -22.44 -1.75 20.49
N ALA A 212 -23.33 -1.16 19.68
CA ALA A 212 -24.68 -0.83 20.07
C ALA A 212 -25.57 -2.08 20.19
N HIS A 213 -25.25 -3.13 19.45
CA HIS A 213 -25.97 -4.41 19.47
C HIS A 213 -24.98 -5.59 19.46
N LEU A 214 -25.47 -6.75 19.86
CA LEU A 214 -24.68 -7.97 19.82
C LEU A 214 -24.49 -8.42 18.37
N PRO A 215 -23.29 -8.95 18.00
CA PRO A 215 -23.11 -9.57 16.69
C PRO A 215 -24.14 -10.66 16.43
N TYR A 216 -24.59 -10.78 15.19
CA TYR A 216 -25.59 -11.79 14.78
C TYR A 216 -25.21 -13.22 15.14
N ASP A 217 -23.93 -13.51 15.14
CA ASP A 217 -23.36 -14.82 15.43
C ASP A 217 -22.92 -15.02 16.89
N TYR A 218 -23.26 -14.05 17.76
CA TYR A 218 -22.83 -14.07 19.15
C TYR A 218 -23.20 -15.37 19.88
N TYR A 219 -24.41 -15.90 19.64
CA TYR A 219 -24.88 -17.13 20.25
C TYR A 219 -24.51 -18.41 19.49
N THR A 220 -23.95 -18.29 18.28
CA THR A 220 -23.57 -19.41 17.42
C THR A 220 -22.06 -19.66 17.41
N LYS A 221 -21.25 -18.71 17.86
CA LYS A 221 -19.80 -18.89 18.00
C LYS A 221 -19.51 -19.84 19.15
N GLU A 222 -18.95 -20.99 18.85
CA GLU A 222 -18.21 -21.77 19.84
C GLU A 222 -17.02 -20.90 20.26
N TYR A 223 -17.02 -20.46 21.52
CA TYR A 223 -15.87 -19.81 22.09
C TYR A 223 -14.75 -20.85 22.17
N GLU A 224 -13.85 -20.85 21.23
CA GLU A 224 -12.55 -21.51 21.39
C GLU A 224 -11.85 -20.84 22.59
N LYS A 225 -11.61 -21.65 23.64
CA LYS A 225 -10.92 -21.24 24.86
C LYS A 225 -9.43 -21.14 24.64
#